data_baaefe2318feda2ad7bf517acfc63e50
#
_entry.id   baaefe2318feda2ad7bf517acfc63e50
#
_cell.length_a   1.000
_cell.length_b   1.000
_cell.length_c   1.000
_cell.angle_alpha   90.00
_cell.angle_beta   90.00
_cell.angle_gamma   90.00
#
_symmetry.space_group_name_H-M   'P 1'
#
loop_
_entity.id
_entity.type
_entity.pdbx_description
1 polymer ?
#
loop_
_entity_poly.entity_id
_entity_poly.type
_entity_poly.pdbx_seq_one_letter_code
_entity_poly.pdbx_strand_id
1 'polypeptide(L)'
;ILFQILSFAALFLFVKNAEDYYIYAAINVFASAGSNICNFIRVRRYIRLFPGGNYELKRHMKPIVTIFGMSVAGTIYQDSDITIIGYMNGDTAVGLYSAAVKIMYLISNVISSLGAVILPRMSYYMKSGKKSQFDRLTGQTISFVLMLTFPIAAGVFLLSGDMLLLVCGWQFADASPALKILAFNII
;
A
#
# COMPACT_ATOMS: atom_id res chain seq x y z
N ILE A 1 -2.02 -13.22 -8.19
CA ILE A 1 -0.95 -14.09 -7.65
C ILE A 1 -0.14 -14.71 -8.80
N LEU A 2 -0.75 -15.45 -9.75
CA LEU A 2 -0.02 -16.17 -10.81
C LEU A 2 0.82 -15.21 -11.68
N PHE A 3 0.26 -14.08 -12.12
CA PHE A 3 1.00 -13.05 -12.88
C PHE A 3 2.12 -12.40 -12.06
N GLN A 4 1.95 -12.24 -10.76
CA GLN A 4 2.99 -11.71 -9.87
C GLN A 4 4.17 -12.69 -9.73
N ILE A 5 3.88 -14.00 -9.59
CA ILE A 5 4.93 -15.02 -9.54
C ILE A 5 5.68 -15.11 -10.87
N LEU A 6 4.96 -15.09 -11.99
CA LEU A 6 5.56 -15.06 -13.33
C LEU A 6 6.43 -13.83 -13.55
N SER A 7 5.96 -12.66 -13.13
CA SER A 7 6.73 -11.41 -13.23
C SER A 7 7.96 -11.43 -12.36
N PHE A 8 7.86 -11.99 -11.15
CA PHE A 8 9.00 -12.15 -10.26
C PHE A 8 10.06 -13.07 -10.90
N ALA A 9 9.66 -14.21 -11.45
CA ALA A 9 10.57 -15.09 -12.19
C ALA A 9 11.19 -14.38 -13.40
N ALA A 10 10.38 -13.63 -14.16
CA ALA A 10 10.85 -12.87 -15.32
C ALA A 10 11.86 -11.78 -14.94
N LEU A 11 11.71 -11.13 -13.80
CA LEU A 11 12.68 -10.15 -13.29
C LEU A 11 14.08 -10.77 -13.13
N PHE A 12 14.17 -11.95 -12.51
CA PHE A 12 15.45 -12.64 -12.33
C PHE A 12 16.07 -13.14 -13.62
N LEU A 13 15.26 -13.48 -14.62
CA LEU A 13 15.73 -14.01 -15.88
C LEU A 13 16.19 -12.90 -16.86
N PHE A 14 15.48 -11.80 -16.90
CA PHE A 14 15.64 -10.78 -17.95
C PHE A 14 16.31 -9.49 -17.47
N VAL A 15 16.24 -9.14 -16.19
CA VAL A 15 16.86 -7.92 -15.66
C VAL A 15 18.18 -8.29 -15.02
N LYS A 16 19.29 -8.02 -15.75
CA LYS A 16 20.66 -8.32 -15.27
C LYS A 16 21.52 -7.08 -15.09
N ASN A 17 21.21 -6.02 -15.82
CA ASN A 17 22.00 -4.79 -15.85
C ASN A 17 21.16 -3.57 -15.47
N ALA A 18 21.83 -2.51 -15.03
CA ALA A 18 21.16 -1.24 -14.68
C ALA A 18 20.48 -0.57 -15.89
N GLU A 19 20.88 -0.91 -17.11
CA GLU A 19 20.28 -0.39 -18.36
C GLU A 19 18.97 -1.10 -18.74
N ASP A 20 18.65 -2.24 -18.11
CA ASP A 20 17.46 -3.03 -18.40
C ASP A 20 16.17 -2.45 -17.78
N TYR A 21 16.16 -1.15 -17.44
CA TYR A 21 15.01 -0.50 -16.80
C TYR A 21 13.73 -0.55 -17.66
N TYR A 22 13.86 -0.57 -18.99
CA TYR A 22 12.71 -0.75 -19.88
C TYR A 22 12.08 -2.14 -19.73
N ILE A 23 12.92 -3.18 -19.60
CA ILE A 23 12.46 -4.56 -19.39
C ILE A 23 11.79 -4.66 -18.02
N TYR A 24 12.37 -4.04 -17.00
CA TYR A 24 11.76 -3.95 -15.66
C TYR A 24 10.38 -3.28 -15.71
N ALA A 25 10.26 -2.14 -16.39
CA ALA A 25 8.99 -1.43 -16.55
C ALA A 25 7.96 -2.30 -17.29
N ALA A 26 8.35 -2.95 -18.39
CA ALA A 26 7.47 -3.83 -19.17
C ALA A 26 6.96 -5.02 -18.35
N ILE A 27 7.82 -5.64 -17.53
CA ILE A 27 7.44 -6.75 -16.64
C ILE A 27 6.43 -6.28 -15.58
N ASN A 28 6.61 -5.09 -14.98
CA ASN A 28 5.65 -4.53 -14.03
C ASN A 28 4.29 -4.22 -14.67
N VAL A 29 4.29 -3.66 -15.87
CA VAL A 29 3.07 -3.43 -16.65
C VAL A 29 2.38 -4.75 -16.96
N PHE A 30 3.12 -5.76 -17.38
CA PHE A 30 2.58 -7.09 -17.66
C PHE A 30 1.98 -7.74 -16.40
N ALA A 31 2.63 -7.63 -15.24
CA ALA A 31 2.12 -8.13 -13.97
C ALA A 31 0.77 -7.52 -13.61
N SER A 32 0.70 -6.20 -13.72
CA SER A 32 -0.50 -5.42 -13.38
C SER A 32 -1.61 -5.60 -14.42
N ALA A 33 -1.31 -5.38 -15.69
CA ALA A 33 -2.27 -5.47 -16.79
C ALA A 33 -2.79 -6.92 -17.00
N GLY A 34 -1.90 -7.91 -16.96
CA GLY A 34 -2.26 -9.31 -17.16
C GLY A 34 -3.28 -9.80 -16.13
N SER A 35 -3.09 -9.46 -14.87
CA SER A 35 -4.04 -9.77 -13.80
C SER A 35 -5.41 -9.13 -14.04
N ASN A 36 -5.43 -7.85 -14.42
CA ASN A 36 -6.66 -7.12 -14.69
C ASN A 36 -7.39 -7.62 -15.94
N ILE A 37 -6.65 -7.95 -17.01
CA ILE A 37 -7.22 -8.51 -18.25
C ILE A 37 -7.87 -9.87 -17.96
N CYS A 38 -7.20 -10.75 -17.24
CA CYS A 38 -7.79 -12.04 -16.86
C CYS A 38 -9.04 -11.89 -16.00
N ASN A 39 -9.02 -10.97 -15.04
CA ASN A 39 -10.20 -10.66 -14.23
C ASN A 39 -11.34 -10.11 -15.09
N PHE A 40 -11.04 -9.22 -16.04
CA PHE A 40 -12.02 -8.66 -16.97
C PHE A 40 -12.66 -9.74 -17.85
N ILE A 41 -11.85 -10.64 -18.43
CA ILE A 41 -12.33 -11.77 -19.25
C ILE A 41 -13.25 -12.68 -18.43
N ARG A 42 -12.85 -12.96 -17.17
CA ARG A 42 -13.65 -13.81 -16.27
C ARG A 42 -14.97 -13.15 -15.87
N VAL A 43 -14.96 -11.86 -15.55
CA VAL A 43 -16.15 -11.09 -15.17
C VAL A 43 -17.12 -10.98 -16.35
N ARG A 44 -16.62 -10.83 -17.57
CA ARG A 44 -17.44 -10.78 -18.78
C ARG A 44 -18.33 -12.02 -18.99
N ARG A 45 -17.94 -13.14 -18.40
CA ARG A 45 -18.74 -14.39 -18.44
C ARG A 45 -19.95 -14.34 -17.48
N TYR A 46 -19.88 -13.51 -16.44
CA TYR A 46 -20.91 -13.41 -15.40
C TYR A 46 -21.78 -12.15 -15.52
N ILE A 47 -21.28 -11.11 -16.16
CA ILE A 47 -21.95 -9.81 -16.26
C ILE A 47 -22.08 -9.42 -17.72
N ARG A 48 -23.30 -9.03 -18.13
CA ARG A 48 -23.51 -8.35 -19.43
C ARG A 48 -22.96 -6.94 -19.28
N LEU A 49 -21.89 -6.61 -20.01
CA LEU A 49 -21.20 -5.32 -19.91
C LEU A 49 -22.07 -4.12 -20.36
N PHE A 50 -23.08 -4.37 -21.18
CA PHE A 50 -24.03 -3.36 -21.66
C PHE A 50 -25.46 -3.92 -21.55
N PRO A 51 -26.02 -4.09 -20.34
CA PRO A 51 -27.43 -4.33 -20.22
C PRO A 51 -28.14 -3.03 -20.68
N GLY A 52 -28.96 -3.13 -21.74
CA GLY A 52 -29.79 -2.00 -22.19
C GLY A 52 -30.70 -1.55 -21.04
N GLY A 53 -30.39 -0.46 -20.42
CA GLY A 53 -31.15 0.10 -19.29
C GLY A 53 -30.80 1.57 -19.06
N ASN A 54 -31.69 2.29 -18.42
CA ASN A 54 -31.49 3.67 -18.00
C ASN A 54 -30.50 3.68 -16.83
N TYR A 55 -29.25 4.04 -17.12
CA TYR A 55 -28.23 4.19 -16.08
C TYR A 55 -28.47 5.50 -15.34
N GLU A 56 -28.81 5.45 -14.07
CA GLU A 56 -28.92 6.64 -13.21
C GLU A 56 -27.51 7.17 -12.85
N LEU A 57 -26.74 7.56 -13.86
CA LEU A 57 -25.36 8.03 -13.69
C LEU A 57 -25.28 9.20 -12.71
N LYS A 58 -26.25 10.11 -12.75
CA LYS A 58 -26.31 11.27 -11.84
C LYS A 58 -26.30 10.87 -10.36
N ARG A 59 -26.97 9.76 -10.01
CA ARG A 59 -27.03 9.23 -8.64
C ARG A 59 -25.66 8.77 -8.16
N HIS A 60 -24.83 8.23 -9.06
CA HIS A 60 -23.50 7.72 -8.75
C HIS A 60 -22.40 8.79 -8.82
N MET A 61 -22.66 9.92 -9.47
CA MET A 61 -21.65 10.98 -9.64
C MET A 61 -21.17 11.56 -8.30
N LYS A 62 -22.08 11.86 -7.38
CA LYS A 62 -21.72 12.43 -6.06
C LYS A 62 -20.79 11.51 -5.26
N PRO A 63 -21.11 10.21 -5.05
CA PRO A 63 -20.18 9.27 -4.40
C PRO A 63 -18.84 9.15 -5.15
N ILE A 64 -18.85 9.08 -6.48
CA ILE A 64 -17.63 8.96 -7.29
C ILE A 64 -16.73 10.17 -7.08
N VAL A 65 -17.25 11.38 -7.20
CA VAL A 65 -16.47 12.61 -7.01
C VAL A 65 -15.92 12.71 -5.59
N THR A 66 -16.71 12.31 -4.59
CA THR A 66 -16.26 12.30 -3.20
C THR A 66 -15.11 11.32 -2.99
N ILE A 67 -15.26 10.07 -3.46
CA ILE A 67 -14.21 9.04 -3.33
C ILE A 67 -12.96 9.45 -4.13
N PHE A 68 -13.14 9.99 -5.33
CA PHE A 68 -12.03 10.51 -6.15
C PHE A 68 -11.28 11.62 -5.41
N GLY A 69 -11.99 12.61 -4.88
CA GLY A 69 -11.38 13.69 -4.10
C GLY A 69 -10.60 13.19 -2.89
N MET A 70 -11.16 12.23 -2.15
CA MET A 70 -10.46 11.59 -1.03
C MET A 70 -9.20 10.84 -1.49
N SER A 71 -9.27 10.13 -2.61
CA SER A 71 -8.11 9.40 -3.16
C SER A 71 -7.01 10.36 -3.61
N VAL A 72 -7.37 11.43 -4.32
CA VAL A 72 -6.41 12.47 -4.75
C VAL A 72 -5.75 13.12 -3.54
N ALA A 73 -6.54 13.53 -2.55
CA ALA A 73 -6.00 14.13 -1.32
C ALA A 73 -5.06 13.15 -0.58
N GLY A 74 -5.43 11.86 -0.53
CA GLY A 74 -4.60 10.82 0.06
C GLY A 74 -3.27 10.64 -0.66
N THR A 75 -3.29 10.61 -2.00
CA THR A 75 -2.07 10.49 -2.81
C THR A 75 -1.17 11.71 -2.63
N ILE A 76 -1.73 12.92 -2.68
CA ILE A 76 -0.97 14.16 -2.44
C ILE A 76 -0.32 14.11 -1.05
N TYR A 77 -1.07 13.71 -0.02
CA TYR A 77 -0.55 13.59 1.34
C TYR A 77 0.59 12.56 1.44
N GLN A 78 0.48 11.41 0.77
CA GLN A 78 1.46 10.33 0.86
C GLN A 78 2.74 10.60 0.06
N ASP A 79 2.64 11.32 -1.07
CA ASP A 79 3.76 11.48 -2.00
C ASP A 79 4.38 12.90 -1.98
N SER A 80 3.81 13.82 -1.17
CA SER A 80 4.29 15.21 -1.07
C SER A 80 5.72 15.30 -0.54
N ASP A 81 6.05 14.48 0.44
CA ASP A 81 7.37 14.45 1.06
C ASP A 81 8.46 14.02 0.06
N ILE A 82 8.21 13.00 -0.74
CA ILE A 82 9.10 12.54 -1.80
C ILE A 82 9.31 13.65 -2.84
N THR A 83 8.24 14.34 -3.22
CA THR A 83 8.28 15.44 -4.18
C THR A 83 9.10 16.62 -3.65
N ILE A 84 8.90 17.00 -2.39
CA ILE A 84 9.64 18.09 -1.74
C ILE A 84 11.13 17.73 -1.64
N ILE A 85 11.46 16.52 -1.21
CA ILE A 85 12.85 16.05 -1.10
C ILE A 85 13.52 16.08 -2.48
N GLY A 86 12.81 15.64 -3.54
CA GLY A 86 13.35 15.66 -4.89
C GLY A 86 13.69 17.06 -5.38
N TYR A 87 12.83 18.02 -5.08
CA TYR A 87 13.05 19.42 -5.45
C TYR A 87 14.21 20.06 -4.67
N MET A 88 14.36 19.74 -3.38
CA MET A 88 15.35 20.37 -2.50
C MET A 88 16.72 19.68 -2.53
N ASN A 89 16.76 18.36 -2.59
CA ASN A 89 17.95 17.54 -2.35
C ASN A 89 18.36 16.65 -3.55
N GLY A 90 17.53 16.61 -4.58
CA GLY A 90 17.80 15.86 -5.82
C GLY A 90 17.52 14.36 -5.73
N ASP A 91 17.79 13.65 -6.83
CA ASP A 91 17.35 12.26 -7.05
C ASP A 91 17.97 11.25 -6.08
N THR A 92 19.22 11.47 -5.67
CA THR A 92 19.89 10.57 -4.72
C THR A 92 19.17 10.56 -3.36
N ALA A 93 18.78 11.73 -2.86
CA ALA A 93 18.05 11.84 -1.62
C ALA A 93 16.65 11.20 -1.72
N VAL A 94 15.97 11.35 -2.85
CA VAL A 94 14.72 10.66 -3.17
C VAL A 94 14.90 9.15 -3.12
N GLY A 95 15.98 8.63 -3.72
CA GLY A 95 16.29 7.20 -3.71
C GLY A 95 16.44 6.65 -2.29
N LEU A 96 17.24 7.32 -1.46
CA LEU A 96 17.44 6.94 -0.06
C LEU A 96 16.15 7.00 0.76
N TYR A 97 15.41 8.11 0.66
CA TYR A 97 14.15 8.29 1.38
C TYR A 97 13.10 7.26 0.95
N SER A 98 12.98 7.01 -0.36
CA SER A 98 12.05 6.02 -0.90
C SER A 98 12.35 4.60 -0.40
N ALA A 99 13.61 4.24 -0.17
CA ALA A 99 13.98 2.96 0.42
C ALA A 99 13.43 2.83 1.86
N ALA A 100 13.59 3.89 2.67
CA ALA A 100 13.04 3.94 4.03
C ALA A 100 11.51 3.86 4.01
N VAL A 101 10.84 4.62 3.15
CA VAL A 101 9.38 4.63 2.98
C VAL A 101 8.86 3.26 2.57
N LYS A 102 9.54 2.53 1.67
CA LYS A 102 9.16 1.17 1.27
C LYS A 102 9.13 0.19 2.43
N ILE A 103 10.13 0.25 3.33
CA ILE A 103 10.15 -0.58 4.54
C ILE A 103 8.95 -0.23 5.43
N MET A 104 8.67 1.06 5.60
CA MET A 104 7.52 1.52 6.37
C MET A 104 6.19 1.06 5.78
N TYR A 105 6.03 1.11 4.46
CA TYR A 105 4.84 0.59 3.79
C TYR A 105 4.64 -0.91 4.00
N LEU A 106 5.71 -1.71 3.97
CA LEU A 106 5.61 -3.16 4.26
C LEU A 106 5.03 -3.40 5.66
N ILE A 107 5.55 -2.69 6.66
CA ILE A 107 5.11 -2.81 8.05
C ILE A 107 3.66 -2.31 8.21
N SER A 108 3.36 -1.13 7.67
CA SER A 108 2.03 -0.54 7.73
C SER A 108 0.96 -1.40 7.06
N ASN A 109 1.29 -2.08 5.96
CA ASN A 109 0.38 -3.01 5.28
C ASN A 109 0.02 -4.21 6.16
N VAL A 110 0.98 -4.74 6.94
CA VAL A 110 0.70 -5.82 7.88
C VAL A 110 -0.29 -5.37 8.94
N ILE A 111 -0.09 -4.19 9.52
CA ILE A 111 -0.99 -3.62 10.53
C ILE A 111 -2.37 -3.32 9.92
N SER A 112 -2.42 -2.69 8.76
CA SER A 112 -3.65 -2.33 8.06
C SER A 112 -4.49 -3.54 7.64
N SER A 113 -3.85 -4.69 7.39
CA SER A 113 -4.56 -5.94 7.06
C SER A 113 -5.50 -6.41 8.18
N LEU A 114 -5.20 -6.07 9.43
CA LEU A 114 -6.08 -6.34 10.58
C LEU A 114 -7.39 -5.58 10.47
N GLY A 115 -7.33 -4.32 10.00
CA GLY A 115 -8.51 -3.50 9.77
C GLY A 115 -9.47 -4.13 8.75
N ALA A 116 -8.93 -4.69 7.68
CA ALA A 116 -9.73 -5.34 6.63
C ALA A 116 -10.55 -6.55 7.16
N VAL A 117 -10.00 -7.27 8.15
CA VAL A 117 -10.69 -8.41 8.79
C VAL A 117 -11.75 -7.96 9.79
N ILE A 118 -11.48 -6.87 10.51
CA ILE A 118 -12.33 -6.40 11.61
C ILE A 118 -13.53 -5.57 11.09
N LEU A 119 -13.32 -4.79 10.03
CA LEU A 119 -14.32 -3.86 9.48
C LEU A 119 -15.69 -4.50 9.15
N PRO A 120 -15.79 -5.69 8.50
CA PRO A 120 -17.07 -6.33 8.24
C PRO A 120 -17.82 -6.68 9.52
N ARG A 121 -17.11 -7.12 10.56
CA ARG A 121 -17.68 -7.50 11.84
C ARG A 121 -18.19 -6.28 12.62
N MET A 122 -17.44 -5.17 12.59
CA MET A 122 -17.90 -3.90 13.15
C MET A 122 -19.14 -3.38 12.45
N SER A 123 -19.17 -3.45 11.12
CA SER A 123 -20.34 -3.05 10.31
C SER A 123 -21.57 -3.89 10.63
N TYR A 124 -21.40 -5.20 10.85
CA TYR A 124 -22.48 -6.08 11.27
C TYR A 124 -23.05 -5.70 12.63
N TYR A 125 -22.21 -5.44 13.64
CA TYR A 125 -22.66 -5.06 14.98
C TYR A 125 -23.38 -3.71 14.96
N MET A 126 -22.89 -2.75 14.20
CA MET A 126 -23.51 -1.45 14.03
C MET A 126 -24.93 -1.58 13.41
N LYS A 127 -25.06 -2.33 12.30
CA LYS A 127 -26.34 -2.56 11.63
C LYS A 127 -27.35 -3.34 12.49
N SER A 128 -26.86 -4.25 13.33
CA SER A 128 -27.68 -5.08 14.21
C SER A 128 -28.06 -4.41 15.54
N GLY A 129 -27.68 -3.13 15.73
CA GLY A 129 -27.95 -2.39 16.97
C GLY A 129 -27.18 -2.89 18.20
N LYS A 130 -26.20 -3.76 18.03
CA LYS A 130 -25.41 -4.38 19.09
C LYS A 130 -24.28 -3.45 19.55
N LYS A 131 -24.62 -2.29 20.09
CA LYS A 131 -23.69 -1.24 20.47
C LYS A 131 -22.61 -1.71 21.44
N SER A 132 -22.97 -2.44 22.47
CA SER A 132 -22.01 -2.96 23.47
C SER A 132 -20.96 -3.87 22.84
N GLN A 133 -21.35 -4.73 21.87
CA GLN A 133 -20.40 -5.59 21.15
C GLN A 133 -19.51 -4.79 20.19
N PHE A 134 -20.05 -3.75 19.58
CA PHE A 134 -19.29 -2.82 18.75
C PHE A 134 -18.22 -2.10 19.57
N ASP A 135 -18.61 -1.49 20.71
CA ASP A 135 -17.69 -0.74 21.59
C ASP A 135 -16.59 -1.66 22.16
N ARG A 136 -16.95 -2.87 22.57
CA ARG A 136 -15.98 -3.88 23.05
C ARG A 136 -15.00 -4.28 21.95
N LEU A 137 -15.47 -4.55 20.73
CA LEU A 137 -14.60 -4.93 19.62
C LEU A 137 -13.66 -3.76 19.24
N THR A 138 -14.18 -2.54 19.24
CA THR A 138 -13.38 -1.32 18.99
C THR A 138 -12.26 -1.17 20.02
N GLY A 139 -12.58 -1.27 21.30
CA GLY A 139 -11.59 -1.19 22.38
C GLY A 139 -10.52 -2.28 22.29
N GLN A 140 -10.94 -3.53 22.03
CA GLN A 140 -10.00 -4.65 21.83
C GLN A 140 -9.08 -4.42 20.62
N THR A 141 -9.64 -3.91 19.52
CA THR A 141 -8.87 -3.62 18.30
C THR A 141 -7.82 -2.54 18.56
N ILE A 142 -8.22 -1.43 19.16
CA ILE A 142 -7.30 -0.32 19.49
C ILE A 142 -6.19 -0.83 20.41
N SER A 143 -6.53 -1.53 21.49
CA SER A 143 -5.54 -2.06 22.43
C SER A 143 -4.57 -3.03 21.75
N PHE A 144 -5.07 -3.90 20.87
CA PHE A 144 -4.24 -4.85 20.12
C PHE A 144 -3.30 -4.13 19.14
N VAL A 145 -3.81 -3.14 18.39
CA VAL A 145 -3.01 -2.35 17.44
C VAL A 145 -1.92 -1.60 18.21
N LEU A 146 -2.24 -0.93 19.31
CA LEU A 146 -1.25 -0.22 20.13
C LEU A 146 -0.20 -1.18 20.69
N MET A 147 -0.62 -2.32 21.24
CA MET A 147 0.30 -3.35 21.74
C MET A 147 1.26 -3.86 20.67
N LEU A 148 0.83 -3.88 19.39
CA LEU A 148 1.66 -4.32 18.27
C LEU A 148 2.55 -3.20 17.73
N THR A 149 2.02 -1.98 17.61
CA THR A 149 2.73 -0.85 17.01
C THR A 149 3.90 -0.35 17.84
N PHE A 150 3.78 -0.33 19.18
CA PHE A 150 4.87 0.12 20.05
C PHE A 150 6.15 -0.71 19.91
N PRO A 151 6.13 -2.06 20.05
CA PRO A 151 7.35 -2.86 19.87
C PRO A 151 7.85 -2.83 18.42
N ILE A 152 6.97 -2.74 17.42
CA ILE A 152 7.38 -2.60 16.03
C ILE A 152 8.11 -1.27 15.82
N ALA A 153 7.58 -0.15 16.30
CA ALA A 153 8.21 1.15 16.17
C ALA A 153 9.59 1.17 16.86
N ALA A 154 9.68 0.61 18.08
CA ALA A 154 10.94 0.47 18.80
C ALA A 154 11.94 -0.43 18.02
N GLY A 155 11.48 -1.55 17.47
CA GLY A 155 12.30 -2.45 16.67
C GLY A 155 12.83 -1.77 15.40
N VAL A 156 11.97 -1.06 14.66
CA VAL A 156 12.36 -0.30 13.46
C VAL A 156 13.37 0.79 13.82
N PHE A 157 13.13 1.52 14.91
CA PHE A 157 14.03 2.58 15.37
C PHE A 157 15.43 2.04 15.70
N LEU A 158 15.51 0.93 16.44
CA LEU A 158 16.77 0.33 16.87
C LEU A 158 17.51 -0.38 15.72
N LEU A 159 16.77 -1.10 14.88
CA LEU A 159 17.33 -1.95 13.81
C LEU A 159 17.28 -1.29 12.43
N SER A 160 17.04 0.02 12.35
CA SER A 160 16.87 0.75 11.09
C SER A 160 18.01 0.53 10.09
N GLY A 161 19.26 0.54 10.56
CA GLY A 161 20.43 0.29 9.72
C GLY A 161 20.48 -1.13 9.18
N ASP A 162 20.28 -2.11 10.07
CA ASP A 162 20.29 -3.54 9.71
C ASP A 162 19.15 -3.91 8.77
N MET A 163 17.97 -3.33 8.98
CA MET A 163 16.81 -3.52 8.09
C MET A 163 17.08 -2.98 6.69
N LEU A 164 17.66 -1.79 6.57
CA LEU A 164 18.02 -1.21 5.29
C LEU A 164 19.09 -2.04 4.59
N LEU A 165 20.10 -2.46 5.31
CA LEU A 165 21.18 -3.28 4.78
C LEU A 165 20.66 -4.63 4.26
N LEU A 166 19.75 -5.26 5.00
CA LEU A 166 19.20 -6.57 4.66
C LEU A 166 18.21 -6.50 3.49
N VAL A 167 17.39 -5.45 3.42
CA VAL A 167 16.30 -5.33 2.43
C VAL A 167 16.74 -4.58 1.18
N CYS A 168 17.50 -3.51 1.33
CA CYS A 168 17.86 -2.59 0.25
C CYS A 168 19.35 -2.70 -0.16
N GLY A 169 20.20 -3.25 0.70
CA GLY A 169 21.62 -3.36 0.49
C GLY A 169 22.43 -2.21 1.10
N TRP A 170 23.76 -2.37 1.12
CA TRP A 170 24.71 -1.46 1.80
C TRP A 170 24.66 -0.01 1.28
N GLN A 171 24.36 0.19 0.01
CA GLN A 171 24.25 1.50 -0.63
C GLN A 171 23.12 2.39 -0.08
N PHE A 172 22.18 1.80 0.67
CA PHE A 172 21.07 2.52 1.30
C PHE A 172 21.26 2.72 2.81
N ALA A 173 22.42 2.42 3.36
CA ALA A 173 22.71 2.58 4.80
C ALA A 173 22.49 4.02 5.29
N ASP A 174 22.77 5.01 4.45
CA ASP A 174 22.59 6.44 4.74
C ASP A 174 21.12 6.85 4.89
N ALA A 175 20.17 5.99 4.54
CA ALA A 175 18.74 6.20 4.77
C ALA A 175 18.30 5.88 6.21
N SER A 176 19.17 5.33 7.06
CA SER A 176 18.85 4.95 8.45
C SER A 176 18.26 6.09 9.29
N PRO A 177 18.76 7.33 9.25
CA PRO A 177 18.14 8.43 9.99
C PRO A 177 16.70 8.70 9.56
N ALA A 178 16.42 8.64 8.25
CA ALA A 178 15.06 8.81 7.73
C ALA A 178 14.13 7.69 8.23
N LEU A 179 14.59 6.43 8.21
CA LEU A 179 13.80 5.30 8.70
C LEU A 179 13.54 5.41 10.22
N LYS A 180 14.50 5.89 11.01
CA LYS A 180 14.30 6.16 12.45
C LYS A 180 13.20 7.18 12.71
N ILE A 181 13.19 8.27 11.95
CA ILE A 181 12.15 9.30 12.07
C ILE A 181 10.79 8.75 11.66
N LEU A 182 10.74 8.03 10.53
CA LEU A 182 9.52 7.41 10.03
C LEU A 182 8.96 6.34 10.97
N ALA A 183 9.78 5.71 11.82
CA ALA A 183 9.31 4.73 12.80
C ALA A 183 8.25 5.30 13.76
N PHE A 184 8.33 6.59 14.08
CA PHE A 184 7.32 7.27 14.90
C PHE A 184 5.97 7.42 14.18
N ASN A 185 5.93 7.36 12.87
CA ASN A 185 4.69 7.45 12.09
C ASN A 185 3.83 6.16 12.13
N ILE A 186 4.32 5.08 12.75
CA ILE A 186 3.57 3.84 12.93
C ILE A 186 2.56 3.97 14.08
N ILE A 187 2.84 4.83 15.06
CA ILE A 187 2.04 5.02 16.29
C ILE A 187 0.89 5.99 16.02
#